data_24e0589dd68f0845cb81176df86dafb0
#
_entry.id   24e0589dd68f0845cb81176df86dafb0
#
_cell.length_a   1.000
_cell.length_b   1.000
_cell.length_c   1.000
_cell.angle_alpha   90.00
_cell.angle_beta   90.00
_cell.angle_gamma   90.00
#
_symmetry.space_group_name_H-M   'P 1'
#
loop_
_entity.id
_entity.type
_entity.pdbx_description
1 polymer ?
#
loop_
_entity_poly.entity_id
_entity_poly.type
_entity_poly.pdbx_seq_one_letter_code
_entity_poly.pdbx_strand_id
1 'polypeptide(L)'
;MHELSNLSLWHSTMTTEEWGPSRPGLGTDLDVDVAIVGAGYTGLWAAYYLLQRDPTLRVAVLEAQVVGFGASGRNGGWCSALLPMSLDAIAKQSSRAEAVAFQTAMHDTVGEVGRVVAAEAIQCDFAHGGYLNVARSEVQLQREREHIEHLHGYGFTDEDYRLLSRDETLERCAATDVVGGAFTPHCAAIHPARLARGLARTVERLGATIYEHTPVVEIRPRSVRTHLGTVRAEVVVRATEAFTPSLPGMRRSVAPVYSLMIATEPLPKAFWAQTGLHERATFNDGRHMIVYGQRTADDRFAFGGRGAWYHWGSRIKPQYDHSERVHGLIHEALREMFPAIGDAAITHRWGGAVAAPRDWWCHVQYDKASGLASAGGYVGDGVGTTNLSGRTLADLITGTATDLVALPWVGHRSRRWEPEPLRFIGINAMAFLPIGADRHEARHGTPSKWREAIMNQLIGH
;
A
#
# COMPACT_ATOMS: atom_id res chain seq x y z
N MET A 1 1.06 8.75 -24.24
CA MET A 1 -0.09 8.18 -23.50
C MET A 1 -0.22 6.67 -23.68
N HIS A 2 -0.06 6.08 -24.87
CA HIS A 2 -0.21 4.62 -25.05
C HIS A 2 0.72 3.73 -24.21
N GLU A 3 1.95 4.12 -23.93
CA GLU A 3 2.85 3.31 -23.09
C GLU A 3 2.47 3.34 -21.62
N LEU A 4 1.91 4.44 -21.13
CA LEU A 4 1.54 4.61 -19.74
C LEU A 4 0.20 3.94 -19.40
N SER A 5 -0.72 3.79 -20.36
CA SER A 5 -1.97 3.07 -20.16
C SER A 5 -1.76 1.58 -19.87
N ASN A 6 -0.64 1.00 -20.28
CA ASN A 6 -0.31 -0.40 -20.08
C ASN A 6 0.35 -0.71 -18.72
N LEU A 7 0.52 0.29 -17.84
CA LEU A 7 1.18 0.09 -16.53
C LEU A 7 0.36 -0.77 -15.58
N SER A 8 -0.97 -0.71 -15.64
CA SER A 8 -1.90 -1.51 -14.84
C SER A 8 -3.31 -1.41 -15.39
N LEU A 9 -4.23 -2.25 -14.93
CA LEU A 9 -5.67 -2.08 -15.16
C LEU A 9 -6.12 -0.64 -14.86
N TRP A 10 -5.66 -0.10 -13.74
CA TRP A 10 -6.08 1.22 -13.26
C TRP A 10 -5.71 2.35 -14.21
N HIS A 11 -4.55 2.25 -14.86
CA HIS A 11 -4.12 3.23 -15.85
C HIS A 11 -4.87 3.07 -17.18
N SER A 12 -5.16 1.83 -17.58
CA SER A 12 -5.83 1.53 -18.85
C SER A 12 -7.30 1.92 -18.86
N THR A 13 -7.93 1.94 -17.68
CA THR A 13 -9.37 2.24 -17.52
C THR A 13 -9.66 3.71 -17.26
N MET A 14 -8.63 4.56 -17.18
CA MET A 14 -8.81 6.01 -17.10
C MET A 14 -9.15 6.62 -18.46
N THR A 15 -10.10 7.53 -18.48
CA THR A 15 -10.41 8.36 -19.65
C THR A 15 -9.32 9.41 -19.89
N THR A 16 -9.31 10.01 -21.07
CA THR A 16 -8.40 11.13 -21.40
C THR A 16 -8.57 12.32 -20.45
N GLU A 17 -9.80 12.60 -20.02
CA GLU A 17 -10.11 13.64 -19.05
C GLU A 17 -9.53 13.34 -17.66
N GLU A 18 -9.64 12.08 -17.20
CA GLU A 18 -9.06 11.62 -15.92
C GLU A 18 -7.54 11.65 -15.92
N TRP A 19 -6.91 11.36 -17.07
CA TRP A 19 -5.47 11.56 -17.25
C TRP A 19 -5.09 13.04 -17.12
N GLY A 20 -5.91 13.93 -17.64
CA GLY A 20 -5.65 15.36 -17.67
C GLY A 20 -4.49 15.74 -18.61
N PRO A 21 -4.13 17.04 -18.65
CA PRO A 21 -3.02 17.52 -19.46
C PRO A 21 -1.67 16.99 -18.94
N SER A 22 -0.68 16.94 -19.84
CA SER A 22 0.70 16.68 -19.46
C SER A 22 1.24 17.82 -18.61
N ARG A 23 1.90 17.49 -17.52
CA ARG A 23 2.57 18.48 -16.68
C ARG A 23 3.97 18.75 -17.16
N PRO A 24 4.47 20.00 -17.04
CA PRO A 24 5.80 20.33 -17.48
C PRO A 24 6.85 19.65 -16.59
N GLY A 25 8.03 19.40 -17.16
CA GLY A 25 9.23 19.13 -16.38
C GLY A 25 9.83 20.40 -15.82
N LEU A 26 10.63 20.28 -14.76
CA LEU A 26 11.42 21.40 -14.23
C LEU A 26 12.51 21.78 -15.25
N GLY A 27 12.50 23.00 -15.74
CA GLY A 27 13.44 23.48 -16.75
C GLY A 27 14.54 24.41 -16.23
N THR A 28 14.49 24.83 -14.96
CA THR A 28 15.40 25.84 -14.40
C THR A 28 15.47 25.71 -12.88
N ASP A 29 16.34 26.46 -12.23
CA ASP A 29 16.39 26.58 -10.77
C ASP A 29 15.06 27.15 -10.22
N LEU A 30 14.70 26.73 -9.03
CA LEU A 30 13.45 27.08 -8.36
C LEU A 30 13.68 27.28 -6.85
N ASP A 31 13.04 28.31 -6.27
CA ASP A 31 13.01 28.55 -4.84
C ASP A 31 11.57 28.43 -4.34
N VAL A 32 11.34 27.52 -3.37
CA VAL A 32 10.02 27.24 -2.76
C VAL A 32 10.16 27.07 -1.25
N ASP A 33 9.04 26.96 -0.57
CA ASP A 33 9.06 26.72 0.88
C ASP A 33 9.17 25.21 1.17
N VAL A 34 8.48 24.37 0.38
CA VAL A 34 8.54 22.91 0.49
C VAL A 34 8.76 22.25 -0.87
N ALA A 35 9.78 21.43 -0.98
CA ALA A 35 10.04 20.56 -2.14
C ALA A 35 9.72 19.10 -1.77
N ILE A 36 8.81 18.47 -2.51
CA ILE A 36 8.40 17.09 -2.30
C ILE A 36 8.93 16.23 -3.45
N VAL A 37 9.66 15.16 -3.13
CA VAL A 37 10.23 14.24 -4.12
C VAL A 37 9.39 12.99 -4.19
N GLY A 38 8.63 12.86 -5.29
CA GLY A 38 7.70 11.78 -5.59
C GLY A 38 6.23 12.23 -5.54
N ALA A 39 5.50 12.01 -6.64
CA ALA A 39 4.07 12.27 -6.77
C ALA A 39 3.23 10.99 -6.65
N GLY A 40 3.62 10.11 -5.73
CA GLY A 40 2.77 9.04 -5.20
C GLY A 40 1.86 9.55 -4.10
N TYR A 41 1.08 8.66 -3.50
CA TYR A 41 0.17 9.04 -2.41
C TYR A 41 0.85 9.79 -1.27
N THR A 42 2.03 9.33 -0.81
CA THR A 42 2.77 10.00 0.29
C THR A 42 3.02 11.47 -0.02
N GLY A 43 3.56 11.77 -1.20
CA GLY A 43 3.87 13.15 -1.59
C GLY A 43 2.63 13.99 -1.81
N LEU A 44 1.59 13.41 -2.43
CA LEU A 44 0.34 14.12 -2.70
C LEU A 44 -0.46 14.41 -1.42
N TRP A 45 -0.55 13.44 -0.49
CA TRP A 45 -1.18 13.69 0.81
C TRP A 45 -0.40 14.69 1.65
N ALA A 46 0.94 14.63 1.64
CA ALA A 46 1.76 15.63 2.32
C ALA A 46 1.51 17.03 1.74
N ALA A 47 1.49 17.19 0.41
CA ALA A 47 1.16 18.46 -0.23
C ALA A 47 -0.24 18.95 0.13
N TYR A 48 -1.23 18.06 0.10
CA TYR A 48 -2.62 18.38 0.45
C TYR A 48 -2.72 18.94 1.87
N TYR A 49 -2.23 18.21 2.86
CA TYR A 49 -2.36 18.63 4.26
C TYR A 49 -1.48 19.82 4.62
N LEU A 50 -0.31 19.98 3.99
CA LEU A 50 0.51 21.20 4.14
C LEU A 50 -0.27 22.44 3.68
N LEU A 51 -0.89 22.40 2.50
CA LEU A 51 -1.67 23.50 1.95
C LEU A 51 -3.00 23.72 2.70
N GLN A 52 -3.55 22.68 3.32
CA GLN A 52 -4.69 22.85 4.24
C GLN A 52 -4.29 23.52 5.56
N ARG A 53 -3.06 23.32 6.06
CA ARG A 53 -2.54 23.97 7.27
C ARG A 53 -2.09 25.40 7.01
N ASP A 54 -1.41 25.61 5.88
CA ASP A 54 -0.91 26.92 5.47
C ASP A 54 -1.02 27.10 3.94
N PRO A 55 -2.10 27.74 3.48
CA PRO A 55 -2.31 28.01 2.05
C PRO A 55 -1.29 28.95 1.41
N THR A 56 -0.43 29.60 2.20
CA THR A 56 0.60 30.52 1.69
C THR A 56 1.88 29.83 1.26
N LEU A 57 2.05 28.55 1.60
CA LEU A 57 3.23 27.76 1.26
C LEU A 57 3.37 27.59 -0.26
N ARG A 58 4.55 27.87 -0.77
CA ARG A 58 4.95 27.52 -2.14
C ARG A 58 5.43 26.08 -2.14
N VAL A 59 4.63 25.15 -2.65
CA VAL A 59 4.91 23.71 -2.67
C VAL A 59 5.22 23.27 -4.09
N ALA A 60 6.41 22.65 -4.30
CA ALA A 60 6.76 21.99 -5.55
C ALA A 60 6.85 20.47 -5.35
N VAL A 61 6.18 19.70 -6.20
CA VAL A 61 6.25 18.24 -6.22
C VAL A 61 7.02 17.80 -7.46
N LEU A 62 8.11 17.03 -7.27
CA LEU A 62 9.00 16.57 -8.32
C LEU A 62 8.80 15.08 -8.55
N GLU A 63 8.33 14.71 -9.74
CA GLU A 63 8.04 13.33 -10.12
C GLU A 63 8.92 12.89 -11.28
N ALA A 64 9.57 11.75 -11.13
CA ALA A 64 10.51 11.25 -12.13
C ALA A 64 9.82 10.82 -13.44
N GLN A 65 8.60 10.35 -13.36
CA GLN A 65 7.78 9.87 -14.47
C GLN A 65 6.48 10.69 -14.55
N VAL A 66 5.38 10.11 -14.11
CA VAL A 66 4.07 10.76 -14.04
C VAL A 66 3.42 10.50 -12.68
N VAL A 67 2.49 11.33 -12.29
CA VAL A 67 1.70 11.15 -11.07
C VAL A 67 1.13 9.73 -11.01
N GLY A 68 1.36 9.05 -9.87
CA GLY A 68 0.86 7.69 -9.64
C GLY A 68 1.63 6.60 -10.37
N PHE A 69 2.76 6.87 -10.98
CA PHE A 69 3.58 5.88 -11.71
C PHE A 69 3.98 4.67 -10.85
N GLY A 70 4.33 4.89 -9.58
CA GLY A 70 4.75 3.83 -8.66
C GLY A 70 3.61 2.97 -8.13
N ALA A 71 3.77 2.43 -6.93
CA ALA A 71 2.76 1.60 -6.26
C ALA A 71 1.39 2.30 -6.13
N SER A 72 1.34 3.63 -6.05
CA SER A 72 0.10 4.40 -5.92
C SER A 72 -0.88 4.23 -7.08
N GLY A 73 -0.41 3.96 -8.29
CA GLY A 73 -1.29 3.67 -9.44
C GLY A 73 -1.36 2.19 -9.81
N ARG A 74 -0.74 1.30 -9.02
CA ARG A 74 -0.61 -0.13 -9.36
C ARG A 74 -1.05 -1.08 -8.23
N ASN A 75 -1.37 -0.55 -7.04
CA ASN A 75 -1.76 -1.34 -5.89
C ASN A 75 -3.09 -2.08 -6.08
N GLY A 76 -3.46 -2.92 -5.12
CA GLY A 76 -4.69 -3.71 -5.15
C GLY A 76 -5.97 -2.93 -4.97
N GLY A 77 -5.90 -1.62 -4.74
CA GLY A 77 -7.06 -0.77 -4.53
C GLY A 77 -7.69 -0.93 -3.14
N TRP A 78 -6.91 -1.27 -2.13
CA TRP A 78 -7.33 -1.39 -0.74
C TRP A 78 -6.92 -0.17 0.06
N CYS A 79 -7.88 0.63 0.49
CA CYS A 79 -7.67 1.65 1.51
C CYS A 79 -7.96 1.03 2.87
N SER A 80 -6.98 0.34 3.44
CA SER A 80 -7.10 -0.43 4.67
C SER A 80 -6.48 0.26 5.87
N ALA A 81 -6.93 -0.13 7.07
CA ALA A 81 -6.32 0.24 8.34
C ALA A 81 -5.22 -0.73 8.78
N LEU A 82 -4.74 -1.60 7.90
CA LEU A 82 -3.66 -2.54 8.20
C LEU A 82 -2.33 -1.80 8.40
N LEU A 83 -1.58 -2.26 9.38
CA LEU A 83 -0.21 -1.84 9.66
C LEU A 83 0.76 -2.98 9.30
N PRO A 84 1.96 -2.68 8.79
CA PRO A 84 2.95 -3.71 8.49
C PRO A 84 3.61 -4.33 9.74
N MET A 85 3.45 -3.74 10.92
CA MET A 85 3.92 -4.24 12.19
C MET A 85 2.75 -4.61 13.11
N SER A 86 2.94 -5.65 13.94
CA SER A 86 1.93 -6.09 14.90
C SER A 86 1.78 -5.11 16.07
N LEU A 87 0.62 -5.14 16.73
CA LEU A 87 0.38 -4.36 17.95
C LEU A 87 1.38 -4.70 19.06
N ASP A 88 1.78 -5.96 19.17
CA ASP A 88 2.80 -6.39 20.15
C ASP A 88 4.17 -5.78 19.85
N ALA A 89 4.56 -5.71 18.58
CA ALA A 89 5.81 -5.07 18.18
C ALA A 89 5.78 -3.57 18.52
N ILE A 90 4.66 -2.91 18.26
CA ILE A 90 4.47 -1.49 18.62
C ILE A 90 4.48 -1.33 20.14
N ALA A 91 3.72 -2.13 20.88
CA ALA A 91 3.65 -2.06 22.34
C ALA A 91 5.01 -2.33 23.01
N LYS A 92 5.80 -3.23 22.44
CA LYS A 92 7.17 -3.53 22.93
C LYS A 92 8.13 -2.37 22.72
N GLN A 93 7.98 -1.63 21.62
CA GLN A 93 8.86 -0.49 21.30
C GLN A 93 8.43 0.78 22.04
N SER A 94 7.16 0.93 22.35
CA SER A 94 6.59 2.11 22.99
C SER A 94 5.73 1.73 24.21
N SER A 95 4.43 1.61 24.04
CA SER A 95 3.50 1.14 25.07
C SER A 95 2.25 0.53 24.43
N ARG A 96 1.49 -0.23 25.24
CA ARG A 96 0.19 -0.78 24.83
C ARG A 96 -0.80 0.33 24.44
N ALA A 97 -0.83 1.43 25.20
CA ALA A 97 -1.71 2.56 24.93
C ALA A 97 -1.37 3.22 23.56
N GLU A 98 -0.08 3.38 23.26
CA GLU A 98 0.37 3.93 21.98
C GLU A 98 0.12 2.97 20.80
N ALA A 99 0.20 1.65 21.03
CA ALA A 99 -0.19 0.67 20.01
C ALA A 99 -1.67 0.78 19.66
N VAL A 100 -2.55 0.89 20.67
CA VAL A 100 -3.98 1.11 20.47
C VAL A 100 -4.24 2.45 19.79
N ALA A 101 -3.61 3.53 20.24
CA ALA A 101 -3.76 4.86 19.63
C ALA A 101 -3.36 4.86 18.14
N PHE A 102 -2.28 4.14 17.79
CA PHE A 102 -1.82 4.05 16.41
C PHE A 102 -2.82 3.27 15.54
N GLN A 103 -3.32 2.13 16.02
CA GLN A 103 -4.32 1.35 15.29
C GLN A 103 -5.63 2.13 15.15
N THR A 104 -6.07 2.84 16.18
CA THR A 104 -7.27 3.72 16.12
C THR A 104 -7.08 4.83 15.09
N ALA A 105 -5.90 5.47 15.04
CA ALA A 105 -5.60 6.48 14.03
C ALA A 105 -5.63 5.89 12.60
N MET A 106 -5.31 4.61 12.43
CA MET A 106 -5.47 3.92 11.14
C MET A 106 -6.93 3.62 10.81
N HIS A 107 -7.76 3.23 11.80
CA HIS A 107 -9.21 3.08 11.59
C HIS A 107 -9.83 4.39 11.10
N ASP A 108 -9.55 5.50 11.79
CA ASP A 108 -10.02 6.84 11.44
C ASP A 108 -9.55 7.28 10.05
N THR A 109 -8.37 6.81 9.64
CA THR A 109 -7.77 7.16 8.36
C THR A 109 -8.60 6.68 7.16
N VAL A 110 -9.26 5.54 7.26
CA VAL A 110 -10.13 5.05 6.17
C VAL A 110 -11.31 6.00 5.96
N GLY A 111 -11.94 6.43 7.06
CA GLY A 111 -12.99 7.45 7.04
C GLY A 111 -12.49 8.80 6.52
N GLU A 112 -11.30 9.23 6.94
CA GLU A 112 -10.70 10.49 6.50
C GLU A 112 -10.40 10.50 4.98
N VAL A 113 -9.88 9.39 4.42
CA VAL A 113 -9.72 9.27 2.97
C VAL A 113 -11.07 9.42 2.26
N GLY A 114 -12.11 8.72 2.74
CA GLY A 114 -13.48 8.84 2.19
C GLY A 114 -14.02 10.27 2.28
N ARG A 115 -13.81 10.94 3.41
CA ARG A 115 -14.20 12.34 3.62
C ARG A 115 -13.53 13.29 2.62
N VAL A 116 -12.21 13.16 2.44
CA VAL A 116 -11.47 14.00 1.48
C VAL A 116 -11.88 13.70 0.05
N VAL A 117 -12.03 12.44 -0.31
CA VAL A 117 -12.48 12.01 -1.65
C VAL A 117 -13.83 12.66 -1.99
N ALA A 118 -14.77 12.68 -1.03
CA ALA A 118 -16.08 13.31 -1.21
C ALA A 118 -15.98 14.86 -1.28
N ALA A 119 -15.24 15.46 -0.34
CA ALA A 119 -15.10 16.93 -0.26
C ALA A 119 -14.41 17.52 -1.50
N GLU A 120 -13.44 16.83 -2.05
CA GLU A 120 -12.65 17.26 -3.20
C GLU A 120 -13.22 16.71 -4.54
N ALA A 121 -14.37 16.05 -4.49
CA ALA A 121 -15.06 15.44 -5.63
C ALA A 121 -14.16 14.51 -6.47
N ILE A 122 -13.28 13.75 -5.81
CA ILE A 122 -12.39 12.79 -6.47
C ILE A 122 -13.15 11.52 -6.84
N GLN A 123 -13.37 11.30 -8.12
CA GLN A 123 -14.09 10.13 -8.63
C GLN A 123 -13.14 8.92 -8.70
N CYS A 124 -12.90 8.26 -7.56
CA CYS A 124 -12.00 7.10 -7.47
C CYS A 124 -12.72 5.80 -7.07
N ASP A 125 -14.02 5.71 -7.32
CA ASP A 125 -14.83 4.53 -7.03
C ASP A 125 -14.73 4.05 -5.56
N PHE A 126 -14.59 4.98 -4.62
CA PHE A 126 -14.47 4.69 -3.19
C PHE A 126 -15.72 3.93 -2.70
N ALA A 127 -15.53 2.74 -2.18
CA ALA A 127 -16.59 1.90 -1.61
C ALA A 127 -16.15 1.35 -0.25
N HIS A 128 -16.82 1.80 0.82
CA HIS A 128 -16.49 1.42 2.20
C HIS A 128 -17.14 0.08 2.56
N GLY A 129 -16.75 -0.99 1.85
CA GLY A 129 -17.30 -2.35 2.03
C GLY A 129 -16.61 -3.19 3.11
N GLY A 130 -15.55 -2.67 3.73
CA GLY A 130 -14.76 -3.41 4.70
C GLY A 130 -13.77 -4.38 4.07
N TYR A 131 -13.18 -5.22 4.93
CA TYR A 131 -12.23 -6.27 4.56
C TYR A 131 -12.66 -7.61 5.15
N LEU A 132 -12.61 -8.64 4.31
CA LEU A 132 -13.01 -10.00 4.62
C LEU A 132 -11.80 -10.93 4.51
N ASN A 133 -11.46 -11.65 5.58
CA ASN A 133 -10.57 -12.79 5.53
C ASN A 133 -11.41 -14.06 5.45
N VAL A 134 -11.30 -14.79 4.33
CA VAL A 134 -12.07 -16.02 4.08
C VAL A 134 -11.25 -17.22 4.54
N ALA A 135 -11.66 -17.86 5.63
CA ALA A 135 -11.04 -19.10 6.09
C ALA A 135 -11.58 -20.29 5.29
N ARG A 136 -10.68 -21.01 4.60
CA ARG A 136 -10.97 -22.15 3.74
C ARG A 136 -10.48 -23.49 4.34
N SER A 137 -10.02 -23.45 5.57
CA SER A 137 -9.70 -24.62 6.39
C SER A 137 -9.85 -24.31 7.88
N GLU A 138 -10.00 -25.34 8.72
CA GLU A 138 -10.10 -25.17 10.17
C GLU A 138 -8.81 -24.53 10.75
N VAL A 139 -7.65 -24.81 10.17
CA VAL A 139 -6.38 -24.19 10.60
C VAL A 139 -6.41 -22.68 10.37
N GLN A 140 -6.91 -22.23 9.21
CA GLN A 140 -7.06 -20.81 8.90
C GLN A 140 -8.11 -20.17 9.84
N LEU A 141 -9.26 -20.81 10.03
CA LEU A 141 -10.30 -20.30 10.93
C LEU A 141 -9.80 -20.18 12.38
N GLN A 142 -9.03 -21.16 12.85
CA GLN A 142 -8.46 -21.11 14.20
C GLN A 142 -7.44 -19.96 14.33
N ARG A 143 -6.63 -19.70 13.30
CA ARG A 143 -5.70 -18.56 13.25
C ARG A 143 -6.45 -17.23 13.31
N GLU A 144 -7.57 -17.09 12.58
CA GLU A 144 -8.40 -15.88 12.63
C GLU A 144 -9.06 -15.70 14.01
N ARG A 145 -9.51 -16.78 14.65
CA ARG A 145 -10.06 -16.72 16.01
C ARG A 145 -9.01 -16.19 16.99
N GLU A 146 -7.82 -16.76 16.97
CA GLU A 146 -6.72 -16.35 17.83
C GLU A 146 -6.32 -14.89 17.58
N HIS A 147 -6.31 -14.47 16.30
CA HIS A 147 -6.03 -13.09 15.93
C HIS A 147 -7.08 -12.11 16.47
N ILE A 148 -8.37 -12.40 16.32
CA ILE A 148 -9.45 -11.55 16.83
C ILE A 148 -9.45 -11.52 18.37
N GLU A 149 -9.29 -12.66 19.04
CA GLU A 149 -9.14 -12.71 20.50
C GLU A 149 -7.97 -11.84 20.98
N HIS A 150 -6.86 -11.84 20.22
CA HIS A 150 -5.71 -11.00 20.50
C HIS A 150 -6.03 -9.50 20.36
N LEU A 151 -6.74 -9.10 19.30
CA LEU A 151 -7.19 -7.72 19.09
C LEU A 151 -8.18 -7.27 20.15
N HIS A 152 -9.15 -8.13 20.52
CA HIS A 152 -10.05 -7.87 21.63
C HIS A 152 -9.29 -7.74 22.96
N GLY A 153 -8.23 -8.53 23.12
CA GLY A 153 -7.28 -8.37 24.21
C GLY A 153 -6.71 -6.94 24.27
N TYR A 154 -6.49 -6.24 23.16
CA TYR A 154 -6.07 -4.85 23.11
C TYR A 154 -7.18 -3.83 23.38
N GLY A 155 -8.44 -4.25 23.43
CA GLY A 155 -9.61 -3.42 23.74
C GLY A 155 -10.46 -3.06 22.52
N PHE A 156 -10.11 -3.58 21.33
CA PHE A 156 -11.01 -3.53 20.18
C PHE A 156 -12.21 -4.45 20.39
N THR A 157 -13.29 -4.24 19.66
CA THR A 157 -14.55 -4.96 19.85
C THR A 157 -15.02 -5.63 18.56
N ASP A 158 -16.15 -6.33 18.61
CA ASP A 158 -16.82 -6.88 17.42
C ASP A 158 -17.25 -5.81 16.41
N GLU A 159 -17.33 -4.53 16.81
CA GLU A 159 -17.55 -3.41 15.89
C GLU A 159 -16.32 -3.16 15.00
N ASP A 160 -15.12 -3.47 15.52
CA ASP A 160 -13.86 -3.31 14.79
C ASP A 160 -13.46 -4.60 14.06
N TYR A 161 -13.53 -5.73 14.76
CA TYR A 161 -13.07 -7.03 14.25
C TYR A 161 -13.95 -8.16 14.79
N ARG A 162 -14.58 -8.91 13.91
CA ARG A 162 -15.45 -10.01 14.33
C ARG A 162 -15.25 -11.28 13.49
N LEU A 163 -15.42 -12.41 14.13
CA LEU A 163 -15.56 -13.68 13.46
C LEU A 163 -16.89 -13.75 12.71
N LEU A 164 -16.86 -14.40 11.57
CA LEU A 164 -18.04 -14.75 10.80
C LEU A 164 -18.23 -16.26 10.81
N SER A 165 -19.48 -16.69 10.97
CA SER A 165 -19.88 -18.05 10.68
C SER A 165 -19.65 -18.38 9.19
N ARG A 166 -19.72 -19.67 8.86
CA ARG A 166 -19.65 -20.13 7.46
C ARG A 166 -20.71 -19.45 6.59
N ASP A 167 -21.95 -19.38 7.06
CA ASP A 167 -23.05 -18.84 6.27
C ASP A 167 -22.94 -17.34 6.08
N GLU A 168 -22.56 -16.57 7.11
CA GLU A 168 -22.26 -15.13 7.00
C GLU A 168 -21.10 -14.85 6.05
N THR A 169 -20.09 -15.72 6.03
CA THR A 169 -18.95 -15.58 5.13
C THR A 169 -19.38 -15.85 3.69
N LEU A 170 -20.15 -16.92 3.44
CA LEU A 170 -20.66 -17.27 2.12
C LEU A 170 -21.61 -16.21 1.56
N GLU A 171 -22.45 -15.59 2.40
CA GLU A 171 -23.30 -14.47 1.98
C GLU A 171 -22.47 -13.28 1.47
N ARG A 172 -21.33 -13.01 2.08
CA ARG A 172 -20.43 -11.92 1.69
C ARG A 172 -19.49 -12.27 0.55
N CYS A 173 -18.96 -13.50 0.55
CA CYS A 173 -18.01 -13.99 -0.44
C CYS A 173 -18.10 -15.53 -0.54
N ALA A 174 -18.78 -16.01 -1.59
CA ALA A 174 -18.98 -17.42 -1.84
C ALA A 174 -17.79 -18.07 -2.56
N ALA A 175 -16.64 -18.11 -1.87
CA ALA A 175 -15.49 -18.89 -2.31
C ALA A 175 -15.69 -20.38 -2.03
N THR A 176 -14.84 -21.24 -2.61
CA THR A 176 -14.82 -22.68 -2.33
C THR A 176 -14.27 -22.98 -0.94
N ASP A 177 -14.71 -24.09 -0.37
CA ASP A 177 -14.20 -24.66 0.90
C ASP A 177 -14.31 -23.72 2.12
N VAL A 178 -15.22 -22.76 2.10
CA VAL A 178 -15.41 -21.81 3.20
C VAL A 178 -15.88 -22.56 4.44
N VAL A 179 -15.15 -22.38 5.53
CA VAL A 179 -15.50 -22.89 6.87
C VAL A 179 -15.89 -21.76 7.84
N GLY A 180 -15.56 -20.52 7.53
CA GLY A 180 -15.86 -19.30 8.28
C GLY A 180 -14.99 -18.16 7.78
N GLY A 181 -14.88 -17.10 8.57
CA GLY A 181 -14.05 -15.95 8.21
C GLY A 181 -13.92 -14.93 9.31
N ALA A 182 -13.29 -13.81 8.96
CA ALA A 182 -13.18 -12.64 9.81
C ALA A 182 -13.54 -11.39 9.00
N PHE A 183 -14.07 -10.38 9.66
CA PHE A 183 -14.47 -9.12 9.04
C PHE A 183 -14.06 -7.93 9.88
N THR A 184 -13.60 -6.88 9.19
CA THR A 184 -13.43 -5.54 9.75
C THR A 184 -14.04 -4.50 8.81
N PRO A 185 -14.75 -3.48 9.33
CA PRO A 185 -15.27 -2.38 8.52
C PRO A 185 -14.15 -1.42 8.05
N HIS A 186 -12.95 -1.49 8.62
CA HIS A 186 -11.87 -0.52 8.45
C HIS A 186 -11.08 -0.71 7.14
N CYS A 187 -11.82 -0.84 6.03
CA CYS A 187 -11.25 -0.89 4.68
C CYS A 187 -12.25 -0.40 3.63
N ALA A 188 -11.73 0.20 2.57
CA ALA A 188 -12.51 0.57 1.41
C ALA A 188 -11.81 0.13 0.12
N ALA A 189 -12.61 -0.27 -0.88
CA ALA A 189 -12.12 -0.47 -2.24
C ALA A 189 -12.01 0.88 -2.95
N ILE A 190 -10.98 1.05 -3.76
CA ILE A 190 -10.74 2.25 -4.57
C ILE A 190 -10.24 1.90 -5.97
N HIS A 191 -10.28 2.88 -6.86
CA HIS A 191 -9.53 2.89 -8.11
C HIS A 191 -8.22 3.68 -7.91
N PRO A 192 -7.07 3.03 -7.76
CA PRO A 192 -5.81 3.66 -7.36
C PRO A 192 -5.36 4.83 -8.24
N ALA A 193 -5.33 4.65 -9.55
CA ALA A 193 -4.83 5.70 -10.44
C ALA A 193 -5.74 6.94 -10.43
N ARG A 194 -7.07 6.77 -10.32
CA ARG A 194 -8.02 7.88 -10.19
C ARG A 194 -7.82 8.65 -8.88
N LEU A 195 -7.57 7.95 -7.77
CA LEU A 195 -7.26 8.62 -6.51
C LEU A 195 -5.97 9.44 -6.62
N ALA A 196 -4.87 8.88 -7.17
CA ALA A 196 -3.62 9.60 -7.33
C ALA A 196 -3.77 10.84 -8.23
N ARG A 197 -4.41 10.69 -9.39
CA ARG A 197 -4.61 11.80 -10.34
C ARG A 197 -5.61 12.83 -9.80
N GLY A 198 -6.63 12.41 -9.08
CA GLY A 198 -7.59 13.30 -8.40
C GLY A 198 -6.90 14.14 -7.33
N LEU A 199 -6.10 13.52 -6.46
CA LEU A 199 -5.28 14.23 -5.47
C LEU A 199 -4.32 15.23 -6.13
N ALA A 200 -3.67 14.84 -7.24
CA ALA A 200 -2.79 15.76 -7.96
C ALA A 200 -3.53 17.01 -8.43
N ARG A 201 -4.70 16.86 -9.05
CA ARG A 201 -5.53 18.02 -9.43
C ARG A 201 -5.95 18.87 -8.23
N THR A 202 -6.25 18.20 -7.10
CA THR A 202 -6.61 18.91 -5.87
C THR A 202 -5.46 19.74 -5.33
N VAL A 203 -4.25 19.18 -5.22
CA VAL A 203 -3.09 19.93 -4.69
C VAL A 203 -2.66 21.06 -5.63
N GLU A 204 -2.80 20.88 -6.95
CA GLU A 204 -2.58 21.96 -7.94
C GLU A 204 -3.62 23.10 -7.76
N ARG A 205 -4.88 22.78 -7.56
CA ARG A 205 -5.93 23.77 -7.27
C ARG A 205 -5.68 24.51 -5.94
N LEU A 206 -5.06 23.85 -4.98
CA LEU A 206 -4.66 24.45 -3.69
C LEU A 206 -3.36 25.28 -3.80
N GLY A 207 -2.67 25.28 -4.94
CA GLY A 207 -1.50 26.13 -5.19
C GLY A 207 -0.16 25.40 -5.31
N ALA A 208 -0.13 24.06 -5.20
CA ALA A 208 1.10 23.33 -5.50
C ALA A 208 1.41 23.32 -7.00
N THR A 209 2.69 23.24 -7.35
CA THR A 209 3.12 22.96 -8.71
C THR A 209 3.73 21.56 -8.81
N ILE A 210 3.23 20.74 -9.73
CA ILE A 210 3.76 19.40 -9.98
C ILE A 210 4.60 19.40 -11.26
N TYR A 211 5.84 18.94 -11.15
CA TYR A 211 6.77 18.76 -12.26
C TYR A 211 6.91 17.26 -12.54
N GLU A 212 6.31 16.78 -13.63
CA GLU A 212 6.49 15.42 -14.13
C GLU A 212 7.80 15.32 -14.96
N HIS A 213 8.27 14.12 -15.28
CA HIS A 213 9.51 13.88 -16.03
C HIS A 213 10.74 14.61 -15.44
N THR A 214 10.76 14.74 -14.12
CA THR A 214 11.78 15.48 -13.38
C THR A 214 12.51 14.56 -12.38
N PRO A 215 13.39 13.67 -12.87
CA PRO A 215 14.11 12.74 -12.00
C PRO A 215 15.08 13.48 -11.09
N VAL A 216 14.90 13.28 -9.78
CA VAL A 216 15.80 13.79 -8.76
C VAL A 216 17.03 12.90 -8.69
N VAL A 217 18.20 13.50 -8.77
CA VAL A 217 19.49 12.81 -8.73
C VAL A 217 20.16 12.90 -7.36
N GLU A 218 19.80 13.89 -6.55
CA GLU A 218 20.35 14.05 -5.21
C GLU A 218 19.42 14.88 -4.31
N ILE A 219 19.31 14.44 -3.05
CA ILE A 219 18.63 15.18 -1.97
C ILE A 219 19.68 15.59 -0.94
N ARG A 220 19.73 16.88 -0.60
CA ARG A 220 20.56 17.47 0.45
C ARG A 220 19.69 18.27 1.41
N PRO A 221 20.19 18.66 2.58
CA PRO A 221 19.54 19.64 3.42
C PRO A 221 19.14 20.88 2.63
N ARG A 222 17.84 21.21 2.64
CA ARG A 222 17.25 22.39 1.98
C ARG A 222 17.48 22.47 0.45
N SER A 223 17.79 21.37 -0.22
CA SER A 223 18.07 21.37 -1.65
C SER A 223 17.80 20.03 -2.30
N VAL A 224 17.24 20.07 -3.50
CA VAL A 224 17.02 18.93 -4.38
C VAL A 224 17.63 19.22 -5.73
N ARG A 225 18.50 18.32 -6.23
CA ARG A 225 19.12 18.47 -7.54
C ARG A 225 18.47 17.53 -8.56
N THR A 226 18.13 18.07 -9.70
CA THR A 226 17.71 17.36 -10.91
C THR A 226 18.78 17.44 -11.98
N HIS A 227 18.52 16.91 -13.19
CA HIS A 227 19.42 17.11 -14.33
C HIS A 227 19.33 18.52 -14.95
N LEU A 228 18.21 19.24 -14.75
CA LEU A 228 17.92 20.50 -15.42
C LEU A 228 17.88 21.72 -14.49
N GLY A 229 17.97 21.51 -13.18
CA GLY A 229 17.94 22.59 -12.20
C GLY A 229 18.03 22.10 -10.77
N THR A 230 18.19 23.03 -9.87
CA THR A 230 18.19 22.83 -8.42
C THR A 230 16.97 23.48 -7.81
N VAL A 231 16.22 22.74 -6.98
CA VAL A 231 15.14 23.28 -6.16
C VAL A 231 15.70 23.55 -4.76
N ARG A 232 15.68 24.82 -4.34
CA ARG A 232 16.00 25.21 -2.96
C ARG A 232 14.72 25.32 -2.17
N ALA A 233 14.68 24.76 -0.97
CA ALA A 233 13.48 24.75 -0.13
C ALA A 233 13.85 24.74 1.34
N GLU A 234 13.04 25.37 2.19
CA GLU A 234 13.19 25.28 3.64
C GLU A 234 13.00 23.84 4.13
N VAL A 235 12.06 23.09 3.50
CA VAL A 235 11.79 21.70 3.79
C VAL A 235 11.86 20.86 2.52
N VAL A 236 12.54 19.72 2.59
CA VAL A 236 12.59 18.72 1.53
C VAL A 236 11.96 17.43 2.04
N VAL A 237 10.85 17.01 1.44
CA VAL A 237 10.14 15.78 1.77
C VAL A 237 10.52 14.68 0.78
N ARG A 238 11.14 13.60 1.26
CA ARG A 238 11.39 12.40 0.47
C ARG A 238 10.20 11.45 0.57
N ALA A 239 9.47 11.27 -0.54
CA ALA A 239 8.30 10.41 -0.69
C ALA A 239 8.50 9.36 -1.80
N THR A 240 9.70 8.76 -1.86
CA THR A 240 10.16 7.91 -2.98
C THR A 240 9.92 6.42 -2.78
N GLU A 241 9.39 5.99 -1.63
CA GLU A 241 8.99 4.62 -1.29
C GLU A 241 9.98 3.57 -1.83
N ALA A 242 9.54 2.61 -2.65
CA ALA A 242 10.39 1.55 -3.21
C ALA A 242 11.55 2.09 -4.08
N PHE A 243 11.46 3.30 -4.61
CA PHE A 243 12.50 3.93 -5.40
C PHE A 243 13.60 4.59 -4.57
N THR A 244 13.45 4.66 -3.25
CA THR A 244 14.45 5.22 -2.32
C THR A 244 15.88 4.67 -2.55
N PRO A 245 16.09 3.37 -2.82
CA PRO A 245 17.44 2.82 -3.06
C PRO A 245 18.17 3.40 -4.28
N SER A 246 17.49 4.08 -5.21
CA SER A 246 18.10 4.73 -6.35
C SER A 246 18.82 6.03 -6.00
N LEU A 247 18.50 6.61 -4.84
CA LEU A 247 19.13 7.84 -4.36
C LEU A 247 20.52 7.56 -3.77
N PRO A 248 21.49 8.48 -3.94
CA PRO A 248 22.84 8.35 -3.40
C PRO A 248 22.84 8.04 -1.91
N GLY A 249 23.62 7.05 -1.49
CA GLY A 249 23.76 6.64 -0.09
C GLY A 249 22.58 5.82 0.49
N MET A 250 21.48 5.63 -0.26
CA MET A 250 20.24 5.00 0.24
C MET A 250 19.99 3.57 -0.25
N ARG A 251 20.95 2.94 -0.94
CA ARG A 251 20.80 1.61 -1.58
C ARG A 251 20.37 0.49 -0.62
N ARG A 252 20.60 0.66 0.67
CA ARG A 252 20.30 -0.35 1.71
C ARG A 252 19.22 0.10 2.71
N SER A 253 18.53 1.20 2.43
CA SER A 253 17.48 1.71 3.31
C SER A 253 16.24 0.83 3.30
N VAL A 254 15.83 0.38 2.13
CA VAL A 254 14.70 -0.54 1.94
C VAL A 254 15.04 -1.59 0.88
N ALA A 255 14.34 -2.71 0.92
CA ALA A 255 14.34 -3.72 -0.14
C ALA A 255 13.07 -3.55 -0.97
N PRO A 256 13.16 -3.28 -2.30
CA PRO A 256 12.01 -3.36 -3.18
C PRO A 256 11.57 -4.81 -3.32
N VAL A 257 10.38 -5.14 -2.81
CA VAL A 257 9.73 -6.43 -3.00
C VAL A 257 8.52 -6.26 -3.92
N TYR A 258 8.20 -7.29 -4.69
CA TYR A 258 7.19 -7.17 -5.72
C TYR A 258 5.90 -7.87 -5.32
N SER A 259 4.77 -7.23 -5.61
CA SER A 259 3.45 -7.84 -5.64
C SER A 259 2.92 -7.77 -7.07
N LEU A 260 2.38 -8.89 -7.57
CA LEU A 260 1.87 -8.98 -8.93
C LEU A 260 0.36 -9.14 -8.91
N MET A 261 -0.28 -8.68 -9.97
CA MET A 261 -1.75 -8.66 -10.09
C MET A 261 -2.21 -9.10 -11.47
N ILE A 262 -3.43 -9.62 -11.50
CA ILE A 262 -4.20 -9.88 -12.69
C ILE A 262 -5.55 -9.17 -12.61
N ALA A 263 -6.18 -8.93 -13.76
CA ALA A 263 -7.59 -8.56 -13.79
C ALA A 263 -8.31 -9.35 -14.87
N THR A 264 -9.54 -9.73 -14.56
CA THR A 264 -10.44 -10.37 -15.51
C THR A 264 -11.03 -9.35 -16.49
N GLU A 265 -11.69 -9.83 -17.53
CA GLU A 265 -12.72 -9.06 -18.21
C GLU A 265 -13.87 -8.75 -17.24
N PRO A 266 -14.78 -7.80 -17.56
CA PRO A 266 -16.00 -7.60 -16.78
C PRO A 266 -16.81 -8.89 -16.69
N LEU A 267 -17.17 -9.30 -15.47
CA LEU A 267 -17.90 -10.53 -15.23
C LEU A 267 -19.42 -10.27 -15.19
N PRO A 268 -20.23 -11.24 -15.64
CA PRO A 268 -21.68 -11.07 -15.70
C PRO A 268 -22.31 -10.80 -14.32
N LYS A 269 -23.42 -10.06 -14.28
CA LYS A 269 -24.18 -9.83 -13.04
C LYS A 269 -24.58 -11.12 -12.33
N ALA A 270 -24.91 -12.17 -13.09
CA ALA A 270 -25.25 -13.49 -12.55
C ALA A 270 -24.07 -14.11 -11.78
N PHE A 271 -22.83 -13.91 -12.22
CA PHE A 271 -21.64 -14.34 -11.50
C PHE A 271 -21.56 -13.64 -10.14
N TRP A 272 -21.72 -12.31 -10.10
CA TRP A 272 -21.66 -11.55 -8.87
C TRP A 272 -22.81 -11.84 -7.91
N ALA A 273 -23.98 -12.15 -8.44
CA ALA A 273 -25.13 -12.59 -7.63
C ALA A 273 -24.85 -13.90 -6.86
N GLN A 274 -24.02 -14.79 -7.43
CA GLN A 274 -23.59 -16.03 -6.79
C GLN A 274 -22.36 -15.86 -5.90
N THR A 275 -21.44 -14.98 -6.29
CA THR A 275 -20.15 -14.79 -5.62
C THR A 275 -20.22 -13.87 -4.41
N GLY A 276 -21.20 -12.97 -4.35
CA GLY A 276 -21.28 -11.94 -3.33
C GLY A 276 -20.47 -10.69 -3.68
N LEU A 277 -19.75 -10.12 -2.71
CA LEU A 277 -18.97 -8.88 -2.81
C LEU A 277 -19.83 -7.70 -3.30
N HIS A 278 -21.09 -7.64 -2.87
CA HIS A 278 -22.06 -6.64 -3.31
C HIS A 278 -21.67 -5.22 -2.87
N GLU A 279 -21.10 -5.09 -1.67
CA GLU A 279 -20.59 -3.83 -1.11
C GLU A 279 -19.13 -3.54 -1.54
N ARG A 280 -18.58 -4.37 -2.43
CA ARG A 280 -17.18 -4.30 -2.86
C ARG A 280 -16.19 -4.41 -1.70
N ALA A 281 -16.49 -5.26 -0.70
CA ALA A 281 -15.52 -5.62 0.31
C ALA A 281 -14.24 -6.15 -0.36
N THR A 282 -13.10 -5.72 0.16
CA THR A 282 -11.82 -6.31 -0.20
C THR A 282 -11.68 -7.65 0.51
N PHE A 283 -10.94 -8.61 -0.06
CA PHE A 283 -10.85 -9.94 0.53
C PHE A 283 -9.49 -10.59 0.29
N ASN A 284 -9.11 -11.45 1.22
CA ASN A 284 -8.06 -12.47 1.04
C ASN A 284 -8.57 -13.84 1.50
N ASP A 285 -7.75 -14.87 1.35
CA ASP A 285 -7.92 -16.12 2.10
C ASP A 285 -6.78 -16.24 3.13
N GLY A 286 -6.97 -17.09 4.13
CA GLY A 286 -6.06 -17.23 5.26
C GLY A 286 -4.72 -17.93 4.97
N ARG A 287 -4.28 -18.05 3.70
CA ARG A 287 -2.99 -18.66 3.35
C ARG A 287 -1.80 -17.75 3.67
N HIS A 288 -0.66 -18.35 4.00
CA HIS A 288 0.60 -17.61 4.27
C HIS A 288 1.18 -16.96 3.01
N MET A 289 1.08 -17.62 1.85
CA MET A 289 1.40 -16.99 0.55
C MET A 289 0.20 -16.16 0.10
N ILE A 290 0.12 -14.96 0.61
CA ILE A 290 -1.02 -14.06 0.51
C ILE A 290 -1.49 -13.89 -0.93
N VAL A 291 -2.77 -14.15 -1.16
CA VAL A 291 -3.56 -13.68 -2.30
C VAL A 291 -4.61 -12.70 -1.79
N TYR A 292 -4.98 -11.74 -2.60
CA TYR A 292 -5.93 -10.69 -2.22
C TYR A 292 -6.69 -10.18 -3.43
N GLY A 293 -7.90 -9.69 -3.23
CA GLY A 293 -8.72 -9.26 -4.33
C GLY A 293 -9.79 -8.24 -3.97
N GLN A 294 -10.36 -7.65 -5.00
CA GLN A 294 -11.57 -6.84 -4.93
C GLN A 294 -12.41 -7.00 -6.19
N ARG A 295 -13.71 -6.73 -6.08
CA ARG A 295 -14.58 -6.44 -7.21
C ARG A 295 -14.41 -4.97 -7.58
N THR A 296 -14.05 -4.69 -8.84
CA THR A 296 -13.94 -3.31 -9.35
C THR A 296 -15.32 -2.70 -9.61
N ALA A 297 -15.40 -1.39 -9.79
CA ALA A 297 -16.68 -0.73 -10.10
C ALA A 297 -17.24 -1.12 -11.47
N ASP A 298 -16.40 -1.60 -12.39
CA ASP A 298 -16.77 -2.12 -13.70
C ASP A 298 -16.88 -3.66 -13.74
N ASP A 299 -17.16 -4.28 -12.58
CA ASP A 299 -17.48 -5.70 -12.44
C ASP A 299 -16.37 -6.68 -12.87
N ARG A 300 -15.09 -6.34 -12.59
CA ARG A 300 -13.95 -7.26 -12.76
C ARG A 300 -13.48 -7.78 -11.41
N PHE A 301 -12.80 -8.91 -11.39
CA PHE A 301 -11.83 -9.17 -10.33
C PHE A 301 -10.53 -8.43 -10.65
N ALA A 302 -10.05 -7.60 -9.70
CA ALA A 302 -8.64 -7.25 -9.56
C ALA A 302 -8.08 -8.14 -8.45
N PHE A 303 -7.17 -9.07 -8.81
CA PHE A 303 -6.69 -10.11 -7.92
C PHE A 303 -5.17 -10.17 -7.94
N GLY A 304 -4.56 -10.20 -6.78
CA GLY A 304 -3.11 -10.15 -6.63
C GLY A 304 -2.55 -11.20 -5.70
N GLY A 305 -1.24 -11.32 -5.70
CA GLY A 305 -0.53 -12.21 -4.81
C GLY A 305 0.93 -11.84 -4.66
N ARG A 306 1.52 -12.36 -3.58
CA ARG A 306 2.96 -12.27 -3.34
C ARG A 306 3.68 -13.46 -4.01
N GLY A 307 5.02 -13.52 -3.94
CA GLY A 307 5.82 -14.63 -4.47
C GLY A 307 6.75 -14.26 -5.62
N ALA A 308 6.82 -12.99 -5.98
CA ALA A 308 7.84 -12.49 -6.90
C ALA A 308 9.19 -12.28 -6.16
N TRP A 309 10.29 -12.48 -6.91
CA TRP A 309 11.64 -12.44 -6.36
C TRP A 309 12.11 -11.02 -6.06
N TYR A 310 12.93 -10.88 -4.99
CA TYR A 310 13.77 -9.70 -4.81
C TYR A 310 14.92 -9.72 -5.83
N HIS A 311 15.21 -8.57 -6.44
CA HIS A 311 16.23 -8.44 -7.46
C HIS A 311 17.53 -7.85 -6.91
N TRP A 312 18.66 -8.43 -7.33
CA TRP A 312 20.00 -8.07 -6.89
C TRP A 312 20.24 -6.55 -6.88
N GLY A 313 20.72 -6.07 -5.74
CA GLY A 313 21.11 -4.66 -5.58
C GLY A 313 19.96 -3.68 -5.52
N SER A 314 18.76 -4.11 -5.12
CA SER A 314 17.53 -3.29 -5.06
C SER A 314 17.15 -2.67 -6.42
N ARG A 315 17.43 -3.37 -7.51
CA ARG A 315 17.07 -2.88 -8.85
C ARG A 315 15.58 -2.96 -9.08
N ILE A 316 15.02 -1.88 -9.62
CA ILE A 316 13.66 -1.82 -10.12
C ILE A 316 13.72 -1.65 -11.64
N LYS A 317 13.02 -2.51 -12.38
CA LYS A 317 12.96 -2.49 -13.84
C LYS A 317 11.56 -2.88 -14.31
N PRO A 318 11.07 -2.34 -15.45
CA PRO A 318 9.74 -2.67 -15.98
C PRO A 318 9.49 -4.18 -16.18
N GLN A 319 10.52 -4.94 -16.60
CA GLN A 319 10.38 -6.38 -16.78
C GLN A 319 10.12 -7.16 -15.48
N TYR A 320 10.35 -6.58 -14.31
CA TYR A 320 10.09 -7.22 -13.02
C TYR A 320 8.63 -7.09 -12.57
N ASP A 321 7.88 -6.21 -13.23
CA ASP A 321 6.44 -6.06 -13.03
C ASP A 321 5.64 -7.22 -13.67
N HIS A 322 6.32 -8.11 -14.39
CA HIS A 322 5.74 -9.24 -15.09
C HIS A 322 6.47 -10.55 -14.77
N SER A 323 5.71 -11.60 -14.51
CA SER A 323 6.21 -12.97 -14.34
C SER A 323 5.10 -13.94 -14.75
N GLU A 324 5.27 -14.62 -15.88
CA GLU A 324 4.29 -15.61 -16.35
C GLU A 324 3.98 -16.66 -15.28
N ARG A 325 5.03 -17.14 -14.60
CA ARG A 325 4.88 -18.12 -13.52
C ARG A 325 4.02 -17.59 -12.38
N VAL A 326 4.32 -16.38 -11.87
CA VAL A 326 3.59 -15.84 -10.70
C VAL A 326 2.18 -15.44 -11.10
N HIS A 327 1.98 -14.82 -12.27
CA HIS A 327 0.64 -14.51 -12.78
C HIS A 327 -0.18 -15.79 -13.02
N GLY A 328 0.46 -16.89 -13.50
CA GLY A 328 -0.18 -18.19 -13.61
C GLY A 328 -0.68 -18.73 -12.26
N LEU A 329 0.17 -18.70 -11.23
CA LEU A 329 -0.20 -19.13 -9.87
C LEU A 329 -1.32 -18.27 -9.26
N ILE A 330 -1.32 -16.95 -9.52
CA ILE A 330 -2.39 -16.06 -9.07
C ILE A 330 -3.70 -16.41 -9.79
N HIS A 331 -3.65 -16.69 -11.10
CA HIS A 331 -4.83 -17.09 -11.86
C HIS A 331 -5.37 -18.47 -11.41
N GLU A 332 -4.50 -19.43 -11.16
CA GLU A 332 -4.86 -20.73 -10.59
C GLU A 332 -5.56 -20.55 -9.23
N ALA A 333 -5.02 -19.73 -8.34
CA ALA A 333 -5.63 -19.43 -7.04
C ALA A 333 -7.00 -18.76 -7.18
N LEU A 334 -7.17 -17.84 -8.14
CA LEU A 334 -8.46 -17.22 -8.42
C LEU A 334 -9.51 -18.25 -8.90
N ARG A 335 -9.13 -19.15 -9.81
CA ARG A 335 -10.01 -20.22 -10.31
C ARG A 335 -10.33 -21.26 -9.23
N GLU A 336 -9.38 -21.56 -8.37
CA GLU A 336 -9.56 -22.43 -7.21
C GLU A 336 -10.60 -21.85 -6.23
N MET A 337 -10.48 -20.55 -5.91
CA MET A 337 -11.43 -19.89 -5.02
C MET A 337 -12.83 -19.70 -5.65
N PHE A 338 -12.88 -19.43 -6.95
CA PHE A 338 -14.11 -19.10 -7.66
C PHE A 338 -14.23 -19.90 -8.99
N PRO A 339 -14.51 -21.20 -8.94
CA PRO A 339 -14.61 -22.02 -10.15
C PRO A 339 -15.64 -21.53 -11.18
N ALA A 340 -16.70 -20.86 -10.70
CA ALA A 340 -17.74 -20.26 -11.55
C ALA A 340 -17.21 -19.17 -12.51
N ILE A 341 -15.97 -18.70 -12.32
CA ILE A 341 -15.31 -17.77 -13.24
C ILE A 341 -15.07 -18.39 -14.63
N GLY A 342 -15.01 -19.75 -14.71
CA GLY A 342 -14.88 -20.49 -15.95
C GLY A 342 -13.67 -20.08 -16.79
N ASP A 343 -13.93 -19.77 -18.06
CA ASP A 343 -12.92 -19.36 -19.03
C ASP A 343 -12.83 -17.83 -19.22
N ALA A 344 -13.29 -17.05 -18.23
CA ALA A 344 -13.20 -15.60 -18.29
C ALA A 344 -11.75 -15.13 -18.56
N ALA A 345 -11.59 -14.22 -19.51
CA ALA A 345 -10.28 -13.79 -19.97
C ALA A 345 -9.56 -12.96 -18.90
N ILE A 346 -8.27 -13.21 -18.71
CA ILE A 346 -7.37 -12.32 -17.97
C ILE A 346 -6.88 -11.24 -18.92
N THR A 347 -7.47 -10.06 -18.80
CA THR A 347 -7.22 -8.92 -19.71
C THR A 347 -5.98 -8.11 -19.32
N HIS A 348 -5.60 -8.09 -18.05
CA HIS A 348 -4.46 -7.34 -17.55
C HIS A 348 -3.59 -8.18 -16.64
N ARG A 349 -2.28 -7.96 -16.76
CA ARG A 349 -1.23 -8.51 -15.89
C ARG A 349 -0.25 -7.38 -15.60
N TRP A 350 -0.01 -7.11 -14.32
CA TRP A 350 0.91 -6.05 -13.92
C TRP A 350 1.53 -6.35 -12.57
N GLY A 351 2.44 -5.49 -12.14
CA GLY A 351 3.04 -5.56 -10.81
C GLY A 351 3.58 -4.21 -10.39
N GLY A 352 4.13 -4.18 -9.20
CA GLY A 352 4.79 -3.02 -8.66
C GLY A 352 5.67 -3.37 -7.48
N ALA A 353 6.72 -2.58 -7.31
CA ALA A 353 7.61 -2.69 -6.17
C ALA A 353 7.03 -1.91 -4.98
N VAL A 354 7.11 -2.49 -3.79
CA VAL A 354 6.83 -1.85 -2.49
C VAL A 354 8.08 -1.89 -1.63
N ALA A 355 8.28 -0.88 -0.78
CA ALA A 355 9.44 -0.81 0.11
C ALA A 355 9.25 -1.70 1.33
N ALA A 356 10.19 -2.60 1.58
CA ALA A 356 10.32 -3.32 2.83
C ALA A 356 11.54 -2.80 3.61
N PRO A 357 11.37 -2.06 4.71
CA PRO A 357 12.43 -1.80 5.68
C PRO A 357 12.92 -3.11 6.32
N ARG A 358 14.12 -3.11 6.90
CA ARG A 358 14.72 -4.34 7.46
C ARG A 358 13.93 -4.92 8.65
N ASP A 359 13.24 -4.07 9.36
CA ASP A 359 12.41 -4.37 10.53
C ASP A 359 10.91 -4.29 10.25
N TRP A 360 10.51 -4.14 8.98
CA TRP A 360 9.13 -4.01 8.53
C TRP A 360 8.36 -2.83 9.14
N TRP A 361 9.08 -1.83 9.66
CA TRP A 361 8.51 -0.69 10.35
C TRP A 361 8.36 0.52 9.42
N CYS A 362 7.13 1.02 9.25
CA CYS A 362 6.91 2.27 8.56
C CYS A 362 7.35 3.47 9.42
N HIS A 363 7.66 4.59 8.78
CA HIS A 363 8.19 5.76 9.47
C HIS A 363 7.65 7.08 8.93
N VAL A 364 7.58 8.05 9.80
CA VAL A 364 7.46 9.48 9.48
C VAL A 364 8.57 10.22 10.21
N GLN A 365 9.35 11.03 9.49
CA GLN A 365 10.49 11.74 10.04
C GLN A 365 10.51 13.19 9.57
N TYR A 366 10.89 14.07 10.47
CA TYR A 366 11.24 15.46 10.16
C TYR A 366 12.39 15.91 11.07
N ASP A 367 13.48 16.33 10.44
CA ASP A 367 14.60 16.96 11.12
C ASP A 367 14.59 18.46 10.82
N LYS A 368 14.10 19.25 11.77
CA LYS A 368 13.99 20.69 11.64
C LYS A 368 15.33 21.38 11.38
N ALA A 369 16.43 20.85 11.88
CA ALA A 369 17.75 21.46 11.73
C ALA A 369 18.22 21.40 10.28
N SER A 370 18.06 20.26 9.63
CA SER A 370 18.44 20.06 8.21
C SER A 370 17.32 20.42 7.22
N GLY A 371 16.08 20.54 7.68
CA GLY A 371 14.91 20.69 6.81
C GLY A 371 14.53 19.41 6.06
N LEU A 372 15.07 18.25 6.44
CA LEU A 372 14.77 16.98 5.78
C LEU A 372 13.60 16.27 6.44
N ALA A 373 12.62 15.89 5.63
CA ALA A 373 11.48 15.10 6.03
C ALA A 373 11.34 13.84 5.16
N SER A 374 10.73 12.79 5.70
CA SER A 374 10.43 11.59 4.91
C SER A 374 9.32 10.76 5.54
N ALA A 375 8.61 10.01 4.70
CA ALA A 375 7.73 8.93 5.13
C ALA A 375 7.81 7.77 4.15
N GLY A 376 7.55 6.53 4.63
CA GLY A 376 7.62 5.34 3.80
C GLY A 376 7.77 4.05 4.59
N GLY A 377 8.00 2.96 3.87
CA GLY A 377 8.19 1.63 4.46
C GLY A 377 6.88 0.91 4.76
N TYR A 378 5.86 1.11 3.95
CA TYR A 378 4.50 0.61 4.20
C TYR A 378 4.29 -0.88 3.87
N VAL A 379 5.24 -1.54 3.25
CA VAL A 379 5.30 -2.99 2.96
C VAL A 379 4.05 -3.53 2.21
N GLY A 380 3.35 -2.67 1.49
CA GLY A 380 2.11 -3.01 0.75
C GLY A 380 0.84 -2.37 1.29
N ASP A 381 0.81 -1.95 2.55
CA ASP A 381 -0.36 -1.34 3.20
C ASP A 381 -0.37 0.19 3.10
N GLY A 382 0.06 0.71 1.95
CA GLY A 382 0.37 2.12 1.78
C GLY A 382 -0.83 3.04 1.48
N VAL A 383 -2.01 2.56 1.11
CA VAL A 383 -3.08 3.46 0.67
C VAL A 383 -3.63 4.29 1.83
N GLY A 384 -4.07 3.66 2.90
CA GLY A 384 -4.48 4.35 4.14
C GLY A 384 -3.29 5.01 4.83
N THR A 385 -2.20 4.25 5.04
CA THR A 385 -1.04 4.69 5.81
C THR A 385 -0.37 5.94 5.24
N THR A 386 -0.40 6.16 3.91
CA THR A 386 0.12 7.40 3.30
C THR A 386 -0.71 8.62 3.62
N ASN A 387 -2.04 8.48 3.81
CA ASN A 387 -2.88 9.57 4.26
C ASN A 387 -2.49 9.98 5.69
N LEU A 388 -2.39 9.01 6.60
CA LEU A 388 -1.94 9.26 7.97
C LEU A 388 -0.53 9.88 7.99
N SER A 389 0.40 9.39 7.14
CA SER A 389 1.74 9.97 6.97
C SER A 389 1.70 11.42 6.51
N GLY A 390 0.84 11.73 5.55
CA GLY A 390 0.68 13.09 5.02
C GLY A 390 0.20 14.07 6.09
N ARG A 391 -0.79 13.66 6.92
CA ARG A 391 -1.26 14.43 8.08
C ARG A 391 -0.15 14.65 9.08
N THR A 392 0.52 13.58 9.48
CA THR A 392 1.62 13.64 10.46
C THR A 392 2.78 14.50 9.96
N LEU A 393 3.18 14.38 8.68
CA LEU A 393 4.22 15.23 8.09
C LEU A 393 3.82 16.70 8.09
N ALA A 394 2.58 17.01 7.71
CA ALA A 394 2.10 18.39 7.71
C ALA A 394 2.14 19.00 9.12
N ASP A 395 1.67 18.27 10.11
CA ASP A 395 1.66 18.72 11.50
C ASP A 395 3.10 18.91 12.05
N LEU A 396 4.02 18.00 11.75
CA LEU A 396 5.43 18.13 12.14
C LEU A 396 6.11 19.34 11.47
N ILE A 397 5.88 19.56 10.18
CA ILE A 397 6.51 20.62 9.39
C ILE A 397 5.98 22.00 9.81
N THR A 398 4.65 22.12 10.00
CA THR A 398 4.03 23.38 10.42
C THR A 398 4.12 23.65 11.93
N GLY A 399 4.55 22.65 12.70
CA GLY A 399 4.59 22.76 14.16
C GLY A 399 3.21 22.67 14.83
N THR A 400 2.22 22.10 14.15
CA THR A 400 0.88 21.91 14.70
C THR A 400 0.88 20.76 15.71
N ALA A 401 0.48 21.05 16.94
CA ALA A 401 0.42 20.06 18.01
C ALA A 401 -0.87 19.21 17.88
N THR A 402 -0.73 17.98 17.42
CA THR A 402 -1.80 16.96 17.38
C THR A 402 -1.29 15.65 17.96
N ASP A 403 -2.20 14.73 18.29
CA ASP A 403 -1.83 13.39 18.76
C ASP A 403 -1.03 12.59 17.71
N LEU A 404 -1.15 12.95 16.42
CA LEU A 404 -0.45 12.28 15.33
C LEU A 404 1.07 12.42 15.40
N VAL A 405 1.57 13.53 15.93
CA VAL A 405 3.02 13.76 16.06
C VAL A 405 3.66 12.97 17.21
N ALA A 406 2.84 12.36 18.07
CA ALA A 406 3.28 11.48 19.16
C ALA A 406 3.21 9.99 18.79
N LEU A 407 2.69 9.61 17.63
CA LEU A 407 2.57 8.21 17.23
C LEU A 407 3.94 7.51 17.13
N PRO A 408 4.02 6.20 17.46
CA PRO A 408 5.29 5.46 17.60
C PRO A 408 6.18 5.41 16.35
N TRP A 409 5.64 5.67 15.19
CA TRP A 409 6.41 5.70 13.93
C TRP A 409 7.16 7.01 13.68
N VAL A 410 6.84 8.07 14.47
CA VAL A 410 7.51 9.37 14.34
C VAL A 410 8.94 9.27 14.84
N GLY A 411 9.88 9.61 13.96
CA GLY A 411 11.32 9.53 14.27
C GLY A 411 11.91 8.11 14.21
N HIS A 412 11.10 7.08 13.92
CA HIS A 412 11.63 5.72 13.80
C HIS A 412 12.66 5.61 12.68
N ARG A 413 13.74 4.85 12.93
CA ARG A 413 14.84 4.63 11.99
C ARG A 413 15.15 3.15 11.88
N SER A 414 14.71 2.55 10.79
CA SER A 414 15.03 1.17 10.48
C SER A 414 16.53 0.96 10.25
N ARG A 415 17.04 -0.19 10.68
CA ARG A 415 18.39 -0.61 10.34
C ARG A 415 18.55 -0.77 8.84
N ARG A 416 19.77 -0.55 8.34
CA ARG A 416 20.06 -0.82 6.92
C ARG A 416 20.05 -2.31 6.66
N TRP A 417 19.51 -2.70 5.51
CA TRP A 417 19.60 -4.07 5.01
C TRP A 417 21.06 -4.54 4.89
N GLU A 418 21.27 -5.83 5.00
CA GLU A 418 22.55 -6.46 4.81
C GLU A 418 23.11 -6.14 3.40
N PRO A 419 24.44 -6.11 3.22
CA PRO A 419 25.03 -6.00 1.88
C PRO A 419 24.74 -7.26 1.05
N GLU A 420 24.82 -7.12 -0.29
CA GLU A 420 24.80 -8.29 -1.16
C GLU A 420 26.11 -9.11 -0.95
N PRO A 421 26.06 -10.45 -1.02
CA PRO A 421 24.92 -11.30 -1.45
C PRO A 421 23.93 -11.66 -0.33
N LEU A 422 24.20 -11.33 0.92
CA LEU A 422 23.41 -11.78 2.08
C LEU A 422 21.94 -11.36 1.97
N ARG A 423 21.68 -10.10 1.57
CA ARG A 423 20.31 -9.59 1.37
C ARG A 423 19.57 -10.38 0.29
N PHE A 424 20.20 -10.61 -0.87
CA PHE A 424 19.58 -11.35 -1.97
C PHE A 424 19.23 -12.79 -1.56
N ILE A 425 20.18 -13.48 -0.93
CA ILE A 425 19.97 -14.85 -0.47
C ILE A 425 18.89 -14.87 0.62
N GLY A 426 18.99 -14.00 1.62
CA GLY A 426 18.07 -13.97 2.76
C GLY A 426 16.64 -13.71 2.33
N ILE A 427 16.36 -12.64 1.58
CA ILE A 427 14.99 -12.29 1.16
C ILE A 427 14.39 -13.40 0.28
N ASN A 428 15.14 -13.90 -0.69
CA ASN A 428 14.61 -14.92 -1.60
C ASN A 428 14.44 -16.29 -0.91
N ALA A 429 15.31 -16.64 0.05
CA ALA A 429 15.13 -17.85 0.85
C ALA A 429 13.89 -17.79 1.74
N MET A 430 13.61 -16.62 2.33
CA MET A 430 12.41 -16.40 3.14
C MET A 430 11.11 -16.62 2.37
N ALA A 431 11.08 -16.35 1.06
CA ALA A 431 9.89 -16.56 0.23
C ALA A 431 9.43 -18.04 0.16
N PHE A 432 10.30 -19.00 0.50
CA PHE A 432 9.93 -20.43 0.55
C PHE A 432 9.22 -20.83 1.86
N LEU A 433 9.31 -20.04 2.92
CA LEU A 433 8.69 -20.37 4.21
C LEU A 433 7.16 -20.39 4.12
N PRO A 434 6.48 -19.32 3.61
CA PRO A 434 5.03 -19.32 3.47
C PRO A 434 4.54 -20.41 2.51
N ILE A 435 5.21 -20.66 1.38
CA ILE A 435 4.87 -21.75 0.45
C ILE A 435 4.95 -23.11 1.16
N GLY A 436 5.97 -23.30 1.98
CA GLY A 436 6.15 -24.53 2.74
C GLY A 436 5.13 -24.70 3.87
N ALA A 437 4.69 -23.60 4.49
CA ALA A 437 3.65 -23.61 5.51
C ALA A 437 2.29 -23.98 4.89
N ASP A 438 1.89 -23.33 3.79
CA ASP A 438 0.64 -23.63 3.08
C ASP A 438 0.58 -25.10 2.62
N ARG A 439 1.68 -25.63 2.06
CA ARG A 439 1.76 -27.03 1.66
C ARG A 439 1.66 -28.01 2.85
N HIS A 440 2.20 -27.64 4.00
CA HIS A 440 2.12 -28.45 5.20
C HIS A 440 0.67 -28.48 5.71
N GLU A 441 0.03 -27.32 5.82
CA GLU A 441 -1.36 -27.18 6.23
C GLU A 441 -2.32 -27.95 5.32
N ALA A 442 -2.15 -27.83 4.00
CA ALA A 442 -2.97 -28.53 3.03
C ALA A 442 -2.85 -30.07 3.14
N ARG A 443 -1.66 -30.59 3.54
CA ARG A 443 -1.41 -32.05 3.64
C ARG A 443 -1.81 -32.63 4.99
N HIS A 444 -1.63 -31.87 6.07
CA HIS A 444 -1.68 -32.41 7.43
C HIS A 444 -2.83 -31.83 8.25
N GLY A 445 -3.51 -30.75 7.78
CA GLY A 445 -4.57 -30.08 8.54
C GLY A 445 -4.08 -29.45 9.86
N THR A 446 -2.78 -29.16 9.97
CA THR A 446 -2.16 -28.60 11.17
C THR A 446 -1.15 -27.50 10.81
N PRO A 447 -0.97 -26.47 11.68
CA PRO A 447 -0.04 -25.39 11.42
C PRO A 447 1.42 -25.85 11.43
N SER A 448 2.27 -25.23 10.61
CA SER A 448 3.71 -25.51 10.57
C SER A 448 4.46 -24.62 11.58
N LYS A 449 4.34 -24.94 12.88
CA LYS A 449 4.83 -24.10 14.01
C LYS A 449 6.26 -23.57 13.85
N TRP A 450 7.19 -24.39 13.35
CA TRP A 450 8.58 -23.96 13.19
C TRP A 450 8.76 -22.93 12.07
N ARG A 451 7.98 -23.04 10.94
CA ARG A 451 8.02 -22.06 9.86
C ARG A 451 7.37 -20.74 10.30
N GLU A 452 6.25 -20.83 11.00
CA GLU A 452 5.57 -19.67 11.58
C GLU A 452 6.49 -18.95 12.57
N ALA A 453 7.14 -19.67 13.48
CA ALA A 453 8.09 -19.09 14.43
C ALA A 453 9.25 -18.34 13.73
N ILE A 454 9.80 -18.91 12.63
CA ILE A 454 10.83 -18.23 11.85
C ILE A 454 10.27 -17.00 11.13
N MET A 455 9.09 -17.12 10.50
CA MET A 455 8.45 -15.97 9.84
C MET A 455 8.21 -14.83 10.83
N ASN A 456 7.60 -15.11 11.98
CA ASN A 456 7.31 -14.12 13.01
C ASN A 456 8.61 -13.44 13.53
N GLN A 457 9.66 -14.22 13.77
CA GLN A 457 10.95 -13.67 14.21
C GLN A 457 11.62 -12.74 13.17
N LEU A 458 11.45 -13.06 11.87
CA LEU A 458 12.12 -12.32 10.79
C LEU A 458 11.33 -11.10 10.32
N ILE A 459 10.01 -11.12 10.47
CA ILE A 459 9.10 -10.08 10.02
C ILE A 459 8.72 -9.12 11.19
N GLY A 460 9.06 -9.50 12.43
CA GLY A 460 8.78 -8.68 13.61
C GLY A 460 7.32 -8.77 14.09
N HIS A 461 6.68 -9.90 13.78
CA HIS A 461 5.34 -10.22 14.28
C HIS A 461 5.41 -11.09 15.54
#